data_05eb639333883477db0d627f07f061be
#
_entry.id   05eb639333883477db0d627f07f061be
#
_cell.length_a   1.000
_cell.length_b   1.000
_cell.length_c   1.000
_cell.angle_alpha   90.00
_cell.angle_beta   90.00
_cell.angle_gamma   90.00
#
_symmetry.space_group_name_H-M   'P 1'
#
loop_
_entity.id
_entity.type
_entity.pdbx_description
1 polymer ?
#
loop_
_entity_poly.entity_id
_entity_poly.type
_entity_poly.pdbx_seq_one_letter_code
_entity_poly.pdbx_strand_id
1 'polypeptide(L)'
;MFINQFNLKYIKMKNLILTITTLLLTITISAQTVVDAAVSNKDFSTLVTALKAADLVGALSGEGPFTVFAPNNDAFAKIDSEALADLLKPENVKVLSNILTYHVVSGKLMASDISKALKSGYGKTKLTALNGQKFVARSKGGKIFLKDKDCNMSEVIATDVTGTNGVIHVINSVIMPE
;
A
#
# COMPACT_ATOMS: atom_id res chain seq x y z
N MET A 1 -15.27 -58.73 -39.29
CA MET A 1 -14.02 -57.93 -39.22
C MET A 1 -14.37 -56.44 -39.15
N PHE A 2 -15.24 -56.01 -38.26
CA PHE A 2 -15.67 -54.56 -38.13
C PHE A 2 -15.72 -54.01 -36.70
N ILE A 3 -15.16 -54.72 -35.71
CA ILE A 3 -15.26 -54.32 -34.30
C ILE A 3 -14.08 -53.47 -33.83
N ASN A 4 -12.99 -53.37 -34.62
CA ASN A 4 -11.71 -52.79 -34.14
C ASN A 4 -11.57 -51.26 -34.39
N GLN A 5 -12.39 -50.68 -35.23
CA GLN A 5 -12.27 -49.25 -35.55
C GLN A 5 -12.99 -48.34 -34.54
N PHE A 6 -14.07 -48.82 -33.89
CA PHE A 6 -14.83 -48.07 -32.91
C PHE A 6 -14.09 -47.98 -31.57
N ASN A 7 -13.36 -49.00 -31.17
CA ASN A 7 -12.60 -49.02 -29.90
C ASN A 7 -11.39 -48.08 -29.93
N LEU A 8 -10.69 -47.95 -31.06
CA LEU A 8 -9.54 -47.02 -31.16
C LEU A 8 -9.96 -45.55 -31.10
N LYS A 9 -11.14 -45.23 -31.66
CA LYS A 9 -11.64 -43.83 -31.67
C LYS A 9 -12.13 -43.42 -30.29
N TYR A 10 -12.71 -44.36 -29.53
CA TYR A 10 -13.16 -44.13 -28.14
C TYR A 10 -12.00 -43.98 -27.15
N ILE A 11 -10.93 -44.73 -27.33
CA ILE A 11 -9.72 -44.67 -26.51
C ILE A 11 -8.97 -43.35 -26.80
N LYS A 12 -8.89 -42.90 -28.06
CA LYS A 12 -8.28 -41.61 -28.43
C LYS A 12 -9.06 -40.42 -27.90
N MET A 13 -10.40 -40.48 -27.90
CA MET A 13 -11.23 -39.43 -27.30
C MET A 13 -11.15 -39.40 -25.78
N LYS A 14 -11.10 -40.56 -25.10
CA LYS A 14 -10.91 -40.64 -23.65
C LYS A 14 -9.57 -40.05 -23.19
N ASN A 15 -8.49 -40.32 -23.92
CA ASN A 15 -7.18 -39.76 -23.63
C ASN A 15 -7.09 -38.25 -23.95
N LEU A 16 -7.84 -37.76 -24.95
CA LEU A 16 -7.90 -36.34 -25.27
C LEU A 16 -8.69 -35.56 -24.20
N ILE A 17 -9.73 -36.12 -23.63
CA ILE A 17 -10.51 -35.52 -22.55
C ILE A 17 -9.69 -35.52 -21.24
N LEU A 18 -8.93 -36.57 -20.98
CA LEU A 18 -8.09 -36.69 -19.78
C LEU A 18 -6.91 -35.71 -19.79
N THR A 19 -6.37 -35.35 -20.95
CA THR A 19 -5.27 -34.36 -21.08
C THR A 19 -5.76 -32.91 -20.99
N ILE A 20 -7.01 -32.63 -21.25
CA ILE A 20 -7.60 -31.28 -21.10
C ILE A 20 -7.93 -30.98 -19.64
N THR A 21 -8.26 -32.00 -18.83
CA THR A 21 -8.65 -31.84 -17.44
C THR A 21 -7.45 -31.56 -16.50
N THR A 22 -6.20 -31.82 -16.94
CA THR A 22 -4.99 -31.61 -16.13
C THR A 22 -4.30 -30.26 -16.35
N LEU A 23 -4.82 -29.41 -17.25
CA LEU A 23 -4.21 -28.11 -17.56
C LEU A 23 -4.98 -26.90 -17.02
N LEU A 24 -5.92 -27.12 -16.07
CA LEU A 24 -6.38 -26.03 -15.20
C LEU A 24 -5.43 -25.93 -13.99
N LEU A 25 -4.16 -25.64 -14.28
CA LEU A 25 -3.28 -25.05 -13.28
C LEU A 25 -3.85 -23.63 -13.06
N THR A 26 -4.66 -23.47 -12.05
CA THR A 26 -5.04 -22.16 -11.53
C THR A 26 -3.78 -21.48 -11.06
N ILE A 27 -3.19 -20.65 -11.92
CA ILE A 27 -2.20 -19.67 -11.51
C ILE A 27 -2.96 -18.74 -10.57
N THR A 28 -2.90 -19.00 -9.28
CA THR A 28 -3.30 -18.02 -8.28
C THR A 28 -2.30 -16.88 -8.39
N ILE A 29 -2.62 -15.89 -9.20
CA ILE A 29 -1.92 -14.61 -9.15
C ILE A 29 -2.23 -14.09 -7.76
N SER A 30 -1.26 -14.21 -6.86
CA SER A 30 -1.33 -13.58 -5.54
C SER A 30 -1.38 -12.08 -5.79
N ALA A 31 -2.57 -11.54 -5.71
CA ALA A 31 -2.82 -10.12 -5.88
C ALA A 31 -2.23 -9.42 -4.65
N GLN A 32 -1.04 -8.82 -4.78
CA GLN A 32 -0.34 -8.15 -3.69
C GLN A 32 -1.10 -6.89 -3.27
N THR A 33 -1.52 -6.86 -2.01
CA THR A 33 -2.08 -5.65 -1.39
C THR A 33 -0.98 -4.60 -1.17
N VAL A 34 -1.38 -3.37 -0.79
CA VAL A 34 -0.40 -2.33 -0.38
C VAL A 34 0.45 -2.79 0.80
N VAL A 35 -0.10 -3.62 1.69
CA VAL A 35 0.65 -4.18 2.82
C VAL A 35 1.66 -5.21 2.36
N ASP A 36 1.29 -6.10 1.44
CA ASP A 36 2.22 -7.10 0.89
C ASP A 36 3.37 -6.44 0.13
N ALA A 37 3.07 -5.37 -0.62
CA ALA A 37 4.09 -4.57 -1.30
C ALA A 37 5.06 -3.90 -0.29
N ALA A 38 4.55 -3.41 0.84
CA ALA A 38 5.39 -2.88 1.91
C ALA A 38 6.23 -3.97 2.59
N VAL A 39 5.64 -5.14 2.88
CA VAL A 39 6.34 -6.27 3.50
C VAL A 39 7.47 -6.81 2.61
N SER A 40 7.26 -6.80 1.30
CA SER A 40 8.26 -7.29 0.32
C SER A 40 9.47 -6.36 0.17
N ASN A 41 9.38 -5.11 0.62
CA ASN A 41 10.43 -4.12 0.49
C ASN A 41 11.11 -3.86 1.83
N LYS A 42 12.44 -4.12 1.88
CA LYS A 42 13.26 -3.93 3.09
C LYS A 42 13.28 -2.49 3.60
N ASP A 43 13.05 -1.51 2.73
CA ASP A 43 13.01 -0.09 3.09
C ASP A 43 11.83 0.28 3.99
N PHE A 44 10.84 -0.60 4.13
CA PHE A 44 9.66 -0.41 4.98
C PHE A 44 9.63 -1.31 6.21
N SER A 45 10.75 -1.94 6.59
CA SER A 45 10.78 -2.88 7.72
C SER A 45 10.27 -2.26 9.03
N THR A 46 10.63 -1.01 9.31
CA THR A 46 10.16 -0.26 10.49
C THR A 46 8.65 0.03 10.40
N LEU A 47 8.16 0.45 9.23
CA LEU A 47 6.73 0.67 9.00
C LEU A 47 5.93 -0.62 9.20
N VAL A 48 6.40 -1.74 8.65
CA VAL A 48 5.74 -3.05 8.81
C VAL A 48 5.69 -3.47 10.28
N THR A 49 6.76 -3.23 11.04
CA THR A 49 6.80 -3.48 12.49
C THR A 49 5.76 -2.62 13.21
N ALA A 50 5.67 -1.34 12.87
CA ALA A 50 4.68 -0.42 13.44
C ALA A 50 3.23 -0.83 13.08
N LEU A 51 2.97 -1.24 11.83
CA LEU A 51 1.65 -1.74 11.41
C LEU A 51 1.23 -2.99 12.18
N LYS A 52 2.16 -3.91 12.43
CA LYS A 52 1.91 -5.11 13.24
C LYS A 52 1.63 -4.75 14.70
N ALA A 53 2.42 -3.85 15.29
CA ALA A 53 2.24 -3.40 16.67
C ALA A 53 0.89 -2.67 16.88
N ALA A 54 0.40 -1.97 15.85
CA ALA A 54 -0.88 -1.26 15.86
C ALA A 54 -2.09 -2.14 15.45
N ASP A 55 -1.88 -3.41 15.10
CA ASP A 55 -2.90 -4.34 14.57
C ASP A 55 -3.64 -3.79 13.32
N LEU A 56 -2.94 -3.03 12.47
CA LEU A 56 -3.51 -2.41 11.28
C LEU A 56 -3.29 -3.21 9.98
N VAL A 57 -2.53 -4.31 10.05
CA VAL A 57 -2.23 -5.15 8.88
C VAL A 57 -3.51 -5.67 8.23
N GLY A 58 -4.45 -6.21 9.01
CA GLY A 58 -5.73 -6.71 8.51
C GLY A 58 -6.60 -5.61 7.89
N ALA A 59 -6.68 -4.45 8.55
CA ALA A 59 -7.47 -3.31 8.08
C ALA A 59 -6.96 -2.76 6.73
N LEU A 60 -5.64 -2.66 6.56
CA LEU A 60 -5.03 -2.15 5.32
C LEU A 60 -4.85 -3.22 4.22
N SER A 61 -5.00 -4.50 4.56
CA SER A 61 -5.10 -5.59 3.57
C SER A 61 -6.52 -5.80 3.05
N GLY A 62 -7.51 -5.17 3.66
CA GLY A 62 -8.92 -5.27 3.28
C GLY A 62 -9.26 -4.54 1.98
N GLU A 63 -10.57 -4.45 1.72
CA GLU A 63 -11.10 -3.78 0.53
C GLU A 63 -10.75 -2.29 0.57
N GLY A 64 -9.98 -1.84 -0.44
CA GLY A 64 -9.64 -0.44 -0.66
C GLY A 64 -10.73 0.31 -1.44
N PRO A 65 -10.37 1.31 -2.21
CA PRO A 65 -8.98 1.70 -2.50
C PRO A 65 -8.34 2.60 -1.44
N PHE A 66 -7.04 2.41 -1.20
CA PHE A 66 -6.25 3.21 -0.27
C PHE A 66 -5.09 3.93 -0.99
N THR A 67 -4.74 5.10 -0.48
CA THR A 67 -3.47 5.75 -0.79
C THR A 67 -2.64 5.83 0.48
N VAL A 68 -1.50 5.16 0.48
CA VAL A 68 -0.62 5.09 1.65
C VAL A 68 0.62 5.96 1.40
N PHE A 69 0.84 6.95 2.24
CA PHE A 69 2.08 7.71 2.28
C PHE A 69 3.06 7.01 3.23
N ALA A 70 3.86 6.09 2.68
CA ALA A 70 4.71 5.19 3.45
C ALA A 70 6.06 5.84 3.78
N PRO A 71 6.36 6.13 5.05
CA PRO A 71 7.69 6.53 5.46
C PRO A 71 8.65 5.35 5.33
N ASN A 72 9.82 5.58 4.72
CA ASN A 72 10.90 4.59 4.66
C ASN A 72 11.66 4.52 6.00
N ASN A 73 12.60 3.58 6.11
CA ASN A 73 13.41 3.44 7.33
C ASN A 73 14.18 4.72 7.69
N ASP A 74 14.68 5.45 6.68
CA ASP A 74 15.36 6.74 6.90
C ASP A 74 14.43 7.82 7.45
N ALA A 75 13.13 7.75 7.11
CA ALA A 75 12.13 8.65 7.66
C ALA A 75 11.93 8.40 9.16
N PHE A 76 11.90 7.14 9.58
CA PHE A 76 11.81 6.76 10.99
C PHE A 76 13.10 7.05 11.76
N ALA A 77 14.26 6.94 11.11
CA ALA A 77 15.56 7.28 11.73
C ALA A 77 15.68 8.76 12.12
N LYS A 78 14.82 9.64 11.62
CA LYS A 78 14.74 11.05 12.03
C LYS A 78 13.97 11.28 13.32
N ILE A 79 13.19 10.28 13.76
CA ILE A 79 12.53 10.30 15.06
C ILE A 79 13.53 9.86 16.12
N ASP A 80 13.47 10.48 17.29
CA ASP A 80 14.27 10.04 18.42
C ASP A 80 14.02 8.55 18.72
N SER A 81 15.09 7.79 18.97
CA SER A 81 15.03 6.34 19.13
C SER A 81 14.22 5.92 20.36
N GLU A 82 14.26 6.71 21.44
CA GLU A 82 13.49 6.45 22.65
C GLU A 82 12.00 6.71 22.39
N ALA A 83 11.69 7.82 21.71
CA ALA A 83 10.32 8.14 21.32
C ALA A 83 9.72 7.09 20.38
N LEU A 84 10.49 6.59 19.41
CA LEU A 84 10.05 5.51 18.51
C LEU A 84 9.82 4.20 19.29
N ALA A 85 10.74 3.85 20.20
CA ALA A 85 10.58 2.67 21.03
C ALA A 85 9.35 2.78 21.96
N ASP A 86 9.08 3.96 22.49
CA ASP A 86 7.88 4.22 23.29
C ASP A 86 6.60 4.09 22.48
N LEU A 87 6.55 4.61 21.26
CA LEU A 87 5.39 4.48 20.37
C LEU A 87 5.07 3.01 20.02
N LEU A 88 6.06 2.14 20.00
CA LEU A 88 5.88 0.72 19.72
C LEU A 88 5.41 -0.12 20.93
N LYS A 89 5.33 0.48 22.12
CA LYS A 89 4.83 -0.23 23.31
C LYS A 89 3.33 -0.49 23.24
N PRO A 90 2.85 -1.60 23.81
CA PRO A 90 1.42 -1.95 23.81
C PRO A 90 0.50 -0.87 24.41
N GLU A 91 0.97 -0.12 25.42
CA GLU A 91 0.23 0.98 26.00
C GLU A 91 -0.04 2.14 25.03
N ASN A 92 0.79 2.30 24.00
CA ASN A 92 0.74 3.40 23.04
C ASN A 92 0.09 3.00 21.69
N VAL A 93 -0.52 1.82 21.58
CA VAL A 93 -1.15 1.31 20.36
C VAL A 93 -2.15 2.31 19.76
N LYS A 94 -2.93 3.00 20.58
CA LYS A 94 -3.89 4.01 20.09
C LYS A 94 -3.21 5.20 19.44
N VAL A 95 -2.11 5.69 20.03
CA VAL A 95 -1.33 6.80 19.49
C VAL A 95 -0.66 6.37 18.18
N LEU A 96 -0.05 5.19 18.17
CA LEU A 96 0.56 4.61 16.99
C LEU A 96 -0.45 4.41 15.86
N SER A 97 -1.63 3.87 16.16
CA SER A 97 -2.71 3.70 15.17
C SER A 97 -3.18 5.05 14.60
N ASN A 98 -3.27 6.10 15.44
CA ASN A 98 -3.62 7.43 14.97
C ASN A 98 -2.57 8.00 14.01
N ILE A 99 -1.29 7.84 14.32
CA ILE A 99 -0.19 8.25 13.44
C ILE A 99 -0.23 7.46 12.13
N LEU A 100 -0.36 6.14 12.17
CA LEU A 100 -0.36 5.31 10.97
C LEU A 100 -1.57 5.57 10.08
N THR A 101 -2.77 5.75 10.65
CA THR A 101 -3.98 6.09 9.90
C THR A 101 -3.96 7.53 9.37
N TYR A 102 -3.16 8.43 9.96
CA TYR A 102 -2.90 9.76 9.40
C TYR A 102 -2.09 9.71 8.10
N HIS A 103 -1.31 8.66 7.89
CA HIS A 103 -0.57 8.42 6.65
C HIS A 103 -1.38 7.77 5.53
N VAL A 104 -2.64 7.40 5.80
CA VAL A 104 -3.52 6.71 4.85
C VAL A 104 -4.67 7.63 4.45
N VAL A 105 -4.94 7.70 3.16
CA VAL A 105 -6.07 8.43 2.58
C VAL A 105 -6.99 7.44 1.88
N SER A 106 -8.31 7.58 2.06
CA SER A 106 -9.29 6.80 1.30
C SER A 106 -9.29 7.21 -0.16
N GLY A 107 -9.38 6.23 -1.05
CA GLY A 107 -9.31 6.44 -2.50
C GLY A 107 -7.91 6.16 -3.07
N LYS A 108 -7.87 5.88 -4.37
CA LYS A 108 -6.64 5.66 -5.13
C LYS A 108 -6.22 6.97 -5.79
N LEU A 109 -5.27 7.66 -5.20
CA LEU A 109 -4.71 8.92 -5.71
C LEU A 109 -3.33 8.64 -6.33
N MET A 110 -3.27 8.60 -7.65
CA MET A 110 -1.99 8.51 -8.36
C MET A 110 -1.25 9.86 -8.30
N ALA A 111 0.05 9.85 -8.52
CA ALA A 111 0.85 11.10 -8.56
C ALA A 111 0.30 12.11 -9.58
N SER A 112 -0.28 11.62 -10.68
CA SER A 112 -0.98 12.45 -11.68
C SER A 112 -2.18 13.19 -11.09
N ASP A 113 -2.96 12.55 -10.22
CA ASP A 113 -4.16 13.11 -9.62
C ASP A 113 -3.79 14.15 -8.55
N ILE A 114 -2.80 13.83 -7.73
CA ILE A 114 -2.22 14.77 -6.77
C ILE A 114 -1.67 16.00 -7.53
N SER A 115 -0.94 15.78 -8.63
CA SER A 115 -0.37 16.88 -9.43
C SER A 115 -1.45 17.75 -10.08
N LYS A 116 -2.56 17.17 -10.57
CA LYS A 116 -3.72 17.92 -11.07
C LYS A 116 -4.36 18.75 -9.96
N ALA A 117 -4.59 18.14 -8.79
CA ALA A 117 -5.17 18.84 -7.65
C ALA A 117 -4.26 19.99 -7.16
N LEU A 118 -2.95 19.80 -7.17
CA LEU A 118 -1.97 20.83 -6.85
C LEU A 118 -2.00 21.98 -7.84
N LYS A 119 -2.09 21.71 -9.15
CA LYS A 119 -2.20 22.75 -10.20
C LYS A 119 -3.49 23.55 -10.02
N SER A 120 -4.63 22.89 -9.81
CA SER A 120 -5.93 23.56 -9.59
C SER A 120 -5.97 24.35 -8.28
N GLY A 121 -5.22 23.92 -7.26
CA GLY A 121 -5.15 24.53 -5.94
C GLY A 121 -4.01 25.53 -5.77
N TYR A 122 -3.46 26.11 -6.85
CA TYR A 122 -2.34 27.06 -6.79
C TYR A 122 -1.13 26.53 -5.99
N GLY A 123 -0.75 25.28 -6.28
CA GLY A 123 0.40 24.61 -5.67
C GLY A 123 0.15 23.99 -4.31
N LYS A 124 -1.11 23.91 -3.84
CA LYS A 124 -1.49 23.27 -2.57
C LYS A 124 -2.84 22.58 -2.68
N THR A 125 -3.00 21.46 -1.99
CA THR A 125 -4.29 20.78 -1.83
C THR A 125 -4.38 20.16 -0.45
N LYS A 126 -5.59 20.06 0.12
CA LYS A 126 -5.83 19.41 1.41
C LYS A 126 -6.24 17.97 1.15
N LEU A 127 -5.63 17.04 1.85
CA LEU A 127 -5.97 15.62 1.86
C LEU A 127 -6.54 15.26 3.22
N THR A 128 -7.59 14.45 3.24
CA THR A 128 -8.20 13.95 4.48
C THR A 128 -7.69 12.55 4.73
N ALA A 129 -7.03 12.34 5.85
CA ALA A 129 -6.52 11.06 6.28
C ALA A 129 -7.62 10.14 6.82
N LEU A 130 -7.33 8.86 6.95
CA LEU A 130 -8.28 7.85 7.43
C LEU A 130 -8.72 8.09 8.89
N ASN A 131 -7.87 8.73 9.70
CA ASN A 131 -8.23 9.17 11.07
C ASN A 131 -9.12 10.43 11.11
N GLY A 132 -9.54 10.96 9.95
CA GLY A 132 -10.39 12.15 9.81
C GLY A 132 -9.65 13.48 9.83
N GLN A 133 -8.37 13.50 10.18
CA GLN A 133 -7.57 14.72 10.19
C GLN A 133 -7.09 15.10 8.78
N LYS A 134 -6.61 16.33 8.61
CA LYS A 134 -6.19 16.84 7.31
C LYS A 134 -4.74 17.28 7.32
N PHE A 135 -4.04 16.96 6.25
CA PHE A 135 -2.72 17.52 5.96
C PHE A 135 -2.71 18.18 4.57
N VAL A 136 -1.68 18.92 4.27
CA VAL A 136 -1.60 19.70 3.04
C VAL A 136 -0.51 19.16 2.14
N ALA A 137 -0.87 18.69 0.94
CA ALA A 137 0.10 18.45 -0.11
C ALA A 137 0.47 19.78 -0.78
N ARG A 138 1.76 19.98 -1.06
CA ARG A 138 2.30 21.18 -1.71
C ARG A 138 3.27 20.79 -2.83
N SER A 139 3.27 21.60 -3.88
CA SER A 139 4.29 21.53 -4.93
C SER A 139 5.36 22.60 -4.70
N LYS A 140 6.62 22.21 -4.71
CA LYS A 140 7.77 23.12 -4.64
C LYS A 140 8.90 22.56 -5.51
N GLY A 141 9.37 23.34 -6.50
CA GLY A 141 10.46 22.90 -7.38
C GLY A 141 10.17 21.62 -8.16
N GLY A 142 8.91 21.38 -8.55
CA GLY A 142 8.51 20.13 -9.26
C GLY A 142 8.36 18.90 -8.37
N LYS A 143 8.64 19.01 -7.08
CA LYS A 143 8.49 17.95 -6.09
C LYS A 143 7.20 18.12 -5.28
N ILE A 144 6.69 17.02 -4.74
CA ILE A 144 5.52 16.99 -3.86
C ILE A 144 6.00 16.89 -2.41
N PHE A 145 5.45 17.72 -1.57
CA PHE A 145 5.68 17.74 -0.12
C PHE A 145 4.36 17.59 0.61
N LEU A 146 4.35 16.81 1.67
CA LEU A 146 3.27 16.77 2.63
C LEU A 146 3.64 17.68 3.80
N LYS A 147 2.71 18.54 4.19
CA LYS A 147 2.87 19.44 5.32
C LYS A 147 1.86 19.05 6.39
N ASP A 148 2.36 18.70 7.57
CA ASP A 148 1.53 18.45 8.77
C ASP A 148 1.10 19.77 9.46
N LYS A 149 0.42 19.66 10.59
CA LYS A 149 -0.05 20.80 11.35
C LYS A 149 1.10 21.63 11.96
N ASP A 150 2.16 20.96 12.40
CA ASP A 150 3.33 21.62 13.02
C ASP A 150 4.26 22.23 11.98
N CYS A 151 3.79 22.26 10.73
CA CYS A 151 4.53 22.81 9.60
C CYS A 151 5.75 22.00 9.17
N ASN A 152 5.92 20.78 9.66
CA ASN A 152 6.94 19.87 9.16
C ASN A 152 6.63 19.48 7.72
N MET A 153 7.68 19.33 6.93
CA MET A 153 7.59 19.02 5.51
C MET A 153 8.20 17.64 5.25
N SER A 154 7.41 16.76 4.67
CA SER A 154 7.87 15.45 4.19
C SER A 154 7.85 15.41 2.67
N GLU A 155 8.98 15.15 2.04
CA GLU A 155 9.09 15.00 0.59
C GLU A 155 8.57 13.64 0.15
N VAL A 156 7.77 13.61 -0.91
CA VAL A 156 7.42 12.37 -1.61
C VAL A 156 8.56 12.02 -2.56
N ILE A 157 9.33 10.98 -2.20
CA ILE A 157 10.56 10.57 -2.89
C ILE A 157 10.35 9.51 -3.97
N ALA A 158 9.28 8.72 -3.86
CA ALA A 158 8.84 7.79 -4.90
C ALA A 158 7.31 7.73 -4.92
N THR A 159 6.75 7.49 -6.09
CA THR A 159 5.30 7.50 -6.29
C THR A 159 4.82 6.25 -7.01
N ASP A 160 3.51 5.99 -6.91
CA ASP A 160 2.78 5.03 -7.75
C ASP A 160 3.26 3.56 -7.62
N VAL A 161 3.72 3.15 -6.43
CA VAL A 161 3.90 1.73 -6.12
C VAL A 161 2.51 1.13 -5.92
N THR A 162 2.04 0.37 -6.90
CA THR A 162 0.66 -0.12 -6.94
C THR A 162 0.50 -1.45 -6.21
N GLY A 163 -0.53 -1.52 -5.36
CA GLY A 163 -1.12 -2.75 -4.85
C GLY A 163 -2.51 -2.96 -5.45
N THR A 164 -3.10 -4.12 -5.23
CA THR A 164 -4.45 -4.45 -5.72
C THR A 164 -5.53 -3.62 -5.06
N ASN A 165 -5.33 -3.27 -3.80
CA ASN A 165 -6.27 -2.47 -3.00
C ASN A 165 -5.82 -1.01 -2.79
N GLY A 166 -4.82 -0.52 -3.57
CA GLY A 166 -4.42 0.87 -3.42
C GLY A 166 -3.09 1.24 -4.11
N VAL A 167 -2.50 2.33 -3.64
CA VAL A 167 -1.22 2.85 -4.12
C VAL A 167 -0.39 3.36 -2.94
N ILE A 168 0.93 3.20 -3.04
CA ILE A 168 1.89 3.69 -2.06
C ILE A 168 2.70 4.82 -2.67
N HIS A 169 2.86 5.90 -1.92
CA HIS A 169 3.82 6.98 -2.17
C HIS A 169 4.83 6.99 -1.03
N VAL A 170 6.10 6.92 -1.36
CA VAL A 170 7.18 6.88 -0.36
C VAL A 170 7.53 8.27 0.10
N ILE A 171 7.62 8.47 1.39
CA ILE A 171 7.96 9.75 2.01
C ILE A 171 9.23 9.65 2.87
N ASN A 172 9.97 10.75 2.94
CA ASN A 172 11.26 10.81 3.62
C ASN A 172 11.19 11.30 5.07
N SER A 173 10.00 11.56 5.61
CA SER A 173 9.77 11.92 7.01
C SER A 173 8.37 11.50 7.43
N VAL A 174 8.22 11.10 8.68
CA VAL A 174 6.90 10.80 9.26
C VAL A 174 6.14 12.11 9.47
N ILE A 175 4.85 12.14 9.11
CA ILE A 175 3.95 13.27 9.39
C ILE A 175 3.19 12.98 10.69
N MET A 176 3.03 14.01 11.52
CA MET A 176 2.41 13.86 12.85
C MET A 176 0.99 14.43 12.85
N PRO A 177 0.00 13.66 13.37
CA PRO A 177 -1.35 14.16 13.63
C PRO A 177 -1.40 15.12 14.82
N GLU A 178 -2.58 15.72 15.03
CA GLU A 178 -2.88 16.49 16.24
C GLU A 178 -2.98 15.60 17.46
#